data_45021fb0cc746215414ca6ebe43e37a2
#
_entry.id   45021fb0cc746215414ca6ebe43e37a2
#
_cell.length_a   1.000
_cell.length_b   1.000
_cell.length_c   1.000
_cell.angle_alpha   90.00
_cell.angle_beta   90.00
_cell.angle_gamma   90.00
#
_symmetry.space_group_name_H-M   'P 1'
#
loop_
_entity.id
_entity.type
_entity.pdbx_description
1 polymer ?
#
loop_
_entity_poly.entity_id
_entity_poly.type
_entity_poly.pdbx_seq_one_letter_code
_entity_poly.pdbx_strand_id
1 'polypeptide(L)'
;MTVSPSFFYKPRTVSHPSKSRFVFASGVECSYPMIVGADGKPLRRDQMAECGHYDRWREDFELTLALGCRHLRYGPPYYRTHLGPGRYDWSFTDEVLPAMRDMGITPILDLCHFGVPGWVGDFQNADWPRHFAEYARAFAERYPWIRLFTPVNEMYITAEFSGYYGWWNERLASHQGFVGALTTVTLASLEAMLAILEVRPDALFVHAESSEHTHANHPDLVAEAGMFNERRFLTLDLICGHRISAGMYAYLRDNGMSEAEYARLRSVDLVEHFILGHDYYVTNEHLLVEPEIRRASGEVFGYAPVALAYHERYRLPIMHTETNLNDQGGGEAAAWLWKSWPNIQMLRRMGVPICGMTWYSLTDQIDWDVALREKNGRVNPLGLFDLDRRIRPVGAAYRRLIEQWGDTPLLPYGPFSIAGGLDG
;
A
#
# COMPACT_ATOMS: atom_id res chain seq x y z
N MET A 1 -40.36 -15.53 9.87
CA MET A 1 -39.29 -14.93 10.65
C MET A 1 -38.77 -13.73 9.89
N THR A 2 -39.16 -12.54 10.29
CA THR A 2 -38.86 -11.28 9.64
C THR A 2 -37.43 -10.88 9.97
N VAL A 3 -36.57 -10.79 8.97
CA VAL A 3 -35.24 -10.24 9.08
C VAL A 3 -35.36 -8.72 9.16
N SER A 4 -34.91 -8.16 10.27
CA SER A 4 -34.91 -6.71 10.53
C SER A 4 -33.83 -6.04 9.65
N PRO A 5 -34.18 -5.03 8.85
CA PRO A 5 -33.18 -4.25 8.10
C PRO A 5 -32.80 -3.02 8.94
N SER A 6 -31.77 -3.10 9.72
CA SER A 6 -31.28 -1.94 10.45
C SER A 6 -29.77 -1.79 10.39
N PHE A 7 -29.28 -1.46 9.20
CA PHE A 7 -28.04 -0.73 9.03
C PHE A 7 -28.25 0.39 8.00
N PHE A 8 -29.16 1.31 8.32
CA PHE A 8 -29.19 2.60 7.65
C PHE A 8 -28.30 3.55 8.45
N TYR A 9 -27.11 3.80 7.91
CA TYR A 9 -26.26 4.90 8.33
C TYR A 9 -27.05 6.20 8.24
N LYS A 10 -27.31 6.87 9.37
CA LYS A 10 -27.83 8.23 9.40
C LYS A 10 -26.65 9.19 9.23
N PRO A 11 -26.54 9.94 8.11
CA PRO A 11 -25.51 10.96 8.01
C PRO A 11 -25.71 11.99 9.11
N ARG A 12 -24.72 12.14 10.00
CA ARG A 12 -24.66 13.30 10.89
C ARG A 12 -24.31 14.51 10.04
N THR A 13 -25.19 15.51 10.04
CA THR A 13 -24.95 16.80 9.42
C THR A 13 -23.77 17.48 10.09
N VAL A 14 -22.62 17.50 9.41
CA VAL A 14 -21.45 18.28 9.83
C VAL A 14 -21.68 19.72 9.38
N SER A 15 -21.79 20.62 10.32
CA SER A 15 -22.13 22.03 10.13
C SER A 15 -20.94 22.96 9.92
N HIS A 16 -19.84 22.55 9.29
CA HIS A 16 -18.81 23.46 8.75
C HIS A 16 -18.08 22.80 7.58
N PRO A 17 -17.76 23.54 6.49
CA PRO A 17 -16.87 23.02 5.47
C PRO A 17 -15.51 22.74 6.11
N SER A 18 -15.03 21.52 5.97
CA SER A 18 -13.70 21.11 6.38
C SER A 18 -12.65 22.04 5.73
N LYS A 19 -11.70 22.53 6.52
CA LYS A 19 -10.52 23.25 5.99
C LYS A 19 -9.52 22.30 5.32
N SER A 20 -9.69 21.00 5.50
CA SER A 20 -8.77 19.98 4.99
C SER A 20 -8.90 19.79 3.49
N ARG A 21 -7.76 19.65 2.86
CA ARG A 21 -7.62 19.62 1.42
C ARG A 21 -7.26 18.22 0.93
N PHE A 22 -7.51 17.97 -0.34
CA PHE A 22 -7.09 16.76 -1.03
C PHE A 22 -5.56 16.65 -0.99
N VAL A 23 -5.05 15.49 -0.59
CA VAL A 23 -3.61 15.24 -0.43
C VAL A 23 -2.99 14.85 -1.76
N PHE A 24 -1.98 15.60 -2.19
CA PHE A 24 -1.06 15.17 -3.23
C PHE A 24 0.25 14.77 -2.56
N ALA A 25 0.70 13.53 -2.82
CA ALA A 25 1.92 12.99 -2.26
C ALA A 25 2.82 12.39 -3.35
N SER A 26 4.09 12.23 -3.05
CA SER A 26 5.02 11.36 -3.78
C SER A 26 5.44 10.20 -2.88
N GLY A 27 6.12 9.18 -3.44
CA GLY A 27 6.56 8.01 -2.68
C GLY A 27 8.08 7.82 -2.76
N VAL A 28 8.69 7.54 -1.61
CA VAL A 28 10.03 6.96 -1.48
C VAL A 28 9.88 5.79 -0.52
N GLU A 29 9.70 4.61 -1.07
CA GLU A 29 9.37 3.41 -0.32
C GLU A 29 10.51 2.40 -0.41
N CYS A 30 10.75 1.71 0.69
CA CYS A 30 11.86 0.79 0.79
C CYS A 30 11.44 -0.64 0.42
N SER A 31 11.29 -0.91 -0.88
CA SER A 31 11.10 -2.28 -1.36
C SER A 31 12.40 -3.08 -1.18
N TYR A 32 12.36 -4.09 -0.32
CA TYR A 32 13.55 -4.91 0.01
C TYR A 32 13.25 -6.40 0.13
N PRO A 33 12.61 -7.03 -0.88
CA PRO A 33 12.39 -8.47 -0.86
C PRO A 33 13.72 -9.24 -0.92
N MET A 34 13.71 -10.46 -0.41
CA MET A 34 14.80 -11.41 -0.55
C MET A 34 14.58 -12.23 -1.83
N ILE A 35 15.57 -12.29 -2.69
CA ILE A 35 15.55 -13.11 -3.91
C ILE A 35 16.72 -14.09 -3.94
N VAL A 36 16.84 -14.89 -4.99
CA VAL A 36 18.04 -15.66 -5.28
C VAL A 36 18.85 -14.93 -6.33
N GLY A 37 20.10 -14.63 -5.99
CA GLY A 37 21.03 -14.03 -6.92
C GLY A 37 21.46 -15.00 -8.02
N ALA A 38 22.15 -14.49 -9.04
CA ALA A 38 22.69 -15.28 -10.14
C ALA A 38 23.68 -16.38 -9.68
N ASP A 39 24.30 -16.23 -8.52
CA ASP A 39 25.18 -17.19 -7.88
C ASP A 39 24.44 -18.25 -7.04
N GLY A 40 23.12 -18.24 -7.05
CA GLY A 40 22.26 -19.15 -6.29
C GLY A 40 22.13 -18.82 -4.80
N LYS A 41 22.68 -17.71 -4.32
CA LYS A 41 22.60 -17.30 -2.92
C LYS A 41 21.47 -16.32 -2.66
N PRO A 42 20.97 -16.25 -1.40
CA PRO A 42 20.04 -15.22 -1.01
C PRO A 42 20.63 -13.83 -1.26
N LEU A 43 19.84 -12.98 -1.92
CA LEU A 43 20.19 -11.61 -2.25
C LEU A 43 19.04 -10.69 -1.84
N ARG A 44 19.31 -9.74 -0.96
CA ARG A 44 18.35 -8.69 -0.63
C ARG A 44 18.38 -7.60 -1.70
N ARG A 45 17.21 -7.26 -2.20
CA ARG A 45 17.02 -6.03 -2.96
C ARG A 45 16.84 -4.88 -1.96
N ASP A 46 17.25 -3.70 -2.32
CA ASP A 46 17.05 -2.48 -1.53
C ASP A 46 16.93 -1.29 -2.50
N GLN A 47 15.70 -0.91 -2.80
CA GLN A 47 15.44 0.16 -3.76
C GLN A 47 15.95 1.51 -3.28
N MET A 48 15.96 1.78 -1.98
CA MET A 48 16.54 3.03 -1.45
C MET A 48 18.06 3.11 -1.73
N ALA A 49 18.78 2.00 -1.55
CA ALA A 49 20.21 1.93 -1.89
C ALA A 49 20.42 1.97 -3.41
N GLU A 50 19.65 1.19 -4.16
CA GLU A 50 19.79 1.06 -5.61
C GLU A 50 19.48 2.39 -6.33
N CYS A 51 18.53 3.20 -5.80
CA CYS A 51 18.19 4.53 -6.32
C CYS A 51 18.99 5.67 -5.69
N GLY A 52 19.92 5.37 -4.78
CA GLY A 52 20.82 6.35 -4.16
C GLY A 52 20.16 7.26 -3.13
N HIS A 53 19.01 6.85 -2.57
CA HIS A 53 18.27 7.67 -1.62
C HIS A 53 19.03 7.88 -0.30
N TYR A 54 19.75 6.87 0.22
CA TYR A 54 20.48 7.00 1.48
C TYR A 54 21.47 8.15 1.50
N ASP A 55 22.10 8.44 0.34
CA ASP A 55 23.08 9.53 0.22
C ASP A 55 22.46 10.85 -0.21
N ARG A 56 21.26 10.81 -0.82
CA ARG A 56 20.60 11.99 -1.43
C ARG A 56 19.23 12.31 -0.83
N TRP A 57 18.90 11.77 0.34
CA TRP A 57 17.59 11.91 0.96
C TRP A 57 17.14 13.39 1.14
N ARG A 58 18.06 14.28 1.46
CA ARG A 58 17.76 15.71 1.62
C ARG A 58 17.31 16.34 0.31
N GLU A 59 18.05 16.06 -0.78
CA GLU A 59 17.68 16.49 -2.12
C GLU A 59 16.31 15.93 -2.54
N ASP A 60 16.05 14.66 -2.25
CA ASP A 60 14.77 14.02 -2.56
C ASP A 60 13.60 14.70 -1.81
N PHE A 61 13.80 15.15 -0.58
CA PHE A 61 12.81 15.94 0.15
C PHE A 61 12.62 17.34 -0.45
N GLU A 62 13.68 18.00 -0.87
CA GLU A 62 13.60 19.29 -1.57
C GLU A 62 12.83 19.15 -2.89
N LEU A 63 13.04 18.06 -3.62
CA LEU A 63 12.29 17.76 -4.85
C LEU A 63 10.81 17.53 -4.57
N THR A 64 10.46 16.82 -3.49
CA THR A 64 9.08 16.63 -3.05
C THR A 64 8.38 17.98 -2.84
N LEU A 65 9.06 18.90 -2.14
CA LEU A 65 8.54 20.26 -1.92
C LEU A 65 8.47 21.09 -3.21
N ALA A 66 9.43 20.93 -4.13
CA ALA A 66 9.45 21.61 -5.42
C ALA A 66 8.30 21.21 -6.35
N LEU A 67 7.72 20.03 -6.15
CA LEU A 67 6.48 19.60 -6.81
C LEU A 67 5.23 20.27 -6.22
N GLY A 68 5.32 20.84 -5.02
CA GLY A 68 4.19 21.32 -4.22
C GLY A 68 3.60 20.27 -3.28
N CYS A 69 4.20 19.08 -3.18
CA CYS A 69 3.78 18.05 -2.22
C CYS A 69 4.17 18.44 -0.79
N ARG A 70 3.26 18.25 0.14
CA ARG A 70 3.49 18.37 1.59
C ARG A 70 3.39 17.04 2.31
N HIS A 71 3.06 15.99 1.60
CA HIS A 71 3.02 14.62 2.10
C HIS A 71 3.98 13.76 1.29
N LEU A 72 4.65 12.86 1.98
CA LEU A 72 5.54 11.87 1.38
C LEU A 72 5.19 10.50 1.96
N ARG A 73 4.82 9.56 1.10
CA ARG A 73 4.76 8.16 1.50
C ARG A 73 6.19 7.67 1.60
N TYR A 74 6.60 7.31 2.83
CA TYR A 74 8.00 7.09 3.15
C TYR A 74 8.21 5.78 3.90
N GLY A 75 9.04 4.91 3.35
CA GLY A 75 9.40 3.63 3.97
C GLY A 75 10.79 3.67 4.60
N PRO A 76 10.91 3.75 5.93
CA PRO A 76 12.21 3.59 6.59
C PRO A 76 12.75 2.16 6.41
N PRO A 77 14.07 1.96 6.40
CA PRO A 77 14.66 0.66 6.10
C PRO A 77 14.48 -0.33 7.27
N TYR A 78 13.35 -1.02 7.35
CA TYR A 78 12.97 -1.93 8.42
C TYR A 78 14.06 -2.93 8.78
N TYR A 79 14.64 -3.61 7.77
CA TYR A 79 15.66 -4.63 7.98
C TYR A 79 17.00 -4.07 8.52
N ARG A 80 17.27 -2.77 8.31
CA ARG A 80 18.46 -2.08 8.86
C ARG A 80 18.19 -1.52 10.25
N THR A 81 16.93 -1.18 10.51
CA THR A 81 16.52 -0.59 11.79
C THR A 81 16.28 -1.64 12.86
N HIS A 82 15.59 -2.75 12.56
CA HIS A 82 15.23 -3.79 13.54
C HIS A 82 16.22 -4.96 13.50
N LEU A 83 17.22 -4.91 14.37
CA LEU A 83 18.35 -5.85 14.40
C LEU A 83 18.12 -7.11 15.22
N GLY A 84 16.99 -7.22 15.92
CA GLY A 84 16.62 -8.33 16.80
C GLY A 84 15.59 -7.88 17.84
N PRO A 85 14.99 -8.78 18.61
CA PRO A 85 14.04 -8.45 19.67
C PRO A 85 14.60 -7.36 20.59
N GLY A 86 13.90 -6.22 20.70
CA GLY A 86 14.32 -5.08 21.52
C GLY A 86 15.62 -4.39 21.08
N ARG A 87 16.17 -4.70 19.91
CA ARG A 87 17.42 -4.11 19.41
C ARG A 87 17.19 -3.35 18.11
N TYR A 88 17.49 -2.06 18.13
CA TYR A 88 17.24 -1.16 17.00
C TYR A 88 18.48 -0.33 16.68
N ASP A 89 18.68 -0.07 15.39
CA ASP A 89 19.56 0.98 14.90
C ASP A 89 18.69 2.10 14.30
N TRP A 90 18.59 3.21 15.03
CA TRP A 90 17.80 4.36 14.63
C TRP A 90 18.61 5.43 13.90
N SER A 91 19.91 5.20 13.68
CA SER A 91 20.84 6.25 13.19
C SER A 91 20.33 6.96 11.94
N PHE A 92 19.86 6.22 10.94
CA PHE A 92 19.31 6.80 9.72
C PHE A 92 17.97 7.49 9.94
N THR A 93 17.05 6.86 10.64
CA THR A 93 15.71 7.43 10.87
C THR A 93 15.74 8.65 11.79
N ASP A 94 16.68 8.71 12.76
CA ASP A 94 16.90 9.87 13.64
C ASP A 94 17.43 11.09 12.90
N GLU A 95 18.16 10.88 11.82
CA GLU A 95 18.60 11.95 10.93
C GLU A 95 17.47 12.43 10.02
N VAL A 96 16.80 11.50 9.38
CA VAL A 96 15.92 11.77 8.24
C VAL A 96 14.54 12.25 8.66
N LEU A 97 13.89 11.58 9.63
CA LEU A 97 12.50 11.92 10.00
C LEU A 97 12.34 13.29 10.68
N PRO A 98 13.22 13.69 11.64
CA PRO A 98 13.17 15.05 12.15
C PRO A 98 13.39 16.10 11.06
N ALA A 99 14.34 15.88 10.14
CA ALA A 99 14.58 16.78 9.03
C ALA A 99 13.35 16.91 8.10
N MET A 100 12.65 15.80 7.83
CA MET A 100 11.39 15.79 7.07
C MET A 100 10.34 16.69 7.74
N ARG A 101 10.14 16.53 9.05
CA ARG A 101 9.23 17.39 9.85
C ARG A 101 9.64 18.85 9.78
N ASP A 102 10.92 19.15 10.00
CA ASP A 102 11.43 20.52 10.03
C ASP A 102 11.34 21.21 8.66
N MET A 103 11.36 20.44 7.57
CA MET A 103 11.08 20.90 6.22
C MET A 103 9.57 21.07 5.92
N GLY A 104 8.70 20.68 6.85
CA GLY A 104 7.24 20.78 6.70
C GLY A 104 6.63 19.70 5.79
N ILE A 105 7.23 18.52 5.75
CA ILE A 105 6.72 17.34 5.05
C ILE A 105 6.08 16.40 6.09
N THR A 106 4.83 16.03 5.86
CA THR A 106 4.10 15.03 6.66
C THR A 106 4.34 13.64 6.07
N PRO A 107 4.94 12.71 6.81
CA PRO A 107 5.09 11.33 6.35
C PRO A 107 3.77 10.55 6.41
N ILE A 108 3.50 9.74 5.38
CA ILE A 108 2.67 8.55 5.46
C ILE A 108 3.67 7.40 5.60
N LEU A 109 3.82 6.90 6.82
CA LEU A 109 4.95 6.05 7.17
C LEU A 109 4.68 4.60 6.89
N ASP A 110 5.44 4.01 5.96
CA ASP A 110 5.36 2.62 5.55
C ASP A 110 6.39 1.78 6.32
N LEU A 111 5.93 0.96 7.27
CA LEU A 111 6.81 0.25 8.20
C LEU A 111 7.39 -1.05 7.65
N CYS A 112 6.70 -1.69 6.70
CA CYS A 112 7.15 -2.94 6.08
C CYS A 112 6.73 -3.03 4.62
N HIS A 113 7.72 -3.01 3.70
CA HIS A 113 7.51 -3.05 2.27
C HIS A 113 8.25 -4.23 1.63
N PHE A 114 7.53 -5.34 1.42
CA PHE A 114 7.92 -6.56 0.71
C PHE A 114 9.05 -7.41 1.32
N GLY A 115 9.51 -7.10 2.53
CA GLY A 115 10.56 -7.89 3.15
C GLY A 115 10.66 -7.71 4.65
N VAL A 116 11.37 -8.62 5.29
CA VAL A 116 11.60 -8.64 6.75
C VAL A 116 13.10 -8.68 7.07
N PRO A 117 13.54 -8.28 8.27
CA PRO A 117 14.93 -8.46 8.71
C PRO A 117 15.38 -9.91 8.59
N GLY A 118 16.66 -10.14 8.29
CA GLY A 118 17.19 -11.49 8.08
C GLY A 118 17.06 -12.43 9.29
N TRP A 119 17.05 -11.88 10.51
CA TRP A 119 16.85 -12.66 11.72
C TRP A 119 15.40 -13.15 11.92
N VAL A 120 14.42 -12.49 11.27
CA VAL A 120 13.02 -12.94 11.20
C VAL A 120 12.87 -14.11 10.25
N GLY A 121 13.65 -14.14 9.17
CA GLY A 121 13.57 -15.12 8.10
C GLY A 121 12.67 -14.66 6.97
N ASP A 122 11.40 -15.03 7.03
CA ASP A 122 10.39 -14.73 6.00
C ASP A 122 8.98 -14.59 6.58
N PHE A 123 7.97 -14.51 5.72
CA PHE A 123 6.57 -14.33 6.11
C PHE A 123 5.87 -15.60 6.60
N GLN A 124 6.54 -16.76 6.63
CA GLN A 124 6.01 -17.99 7.25
C GLN A 124 6.32 -18.05 8.75
N ASN A 125 7.10 -17.10 9.29
CA ASN A 125 7.45 -17.07 10.71
C ASN A 125 6.27 -16.62 11.58
N ALA A 126 5.67 -17.54 12.31
CA ALA A 126 4.52 -17.29 13.19
C ALA A 126 4.81 -16.32 14.35
N ASP A 127 6.07 -16.11 14.73
CA ASP A 127 6.47 -15.14 15.76
C ASP A 127 6.62 -13.71 15.22
N TRP A 128 6.66 -13.53 13.90
CA TRP A 128 6.88 -12.21 13.31
C TRP A 128 5.82 -11.17 13.69
N PRO A 129 4.51 -11.47 13.74
CA PRO A 129 3.50 -10.49 14.16
C PRO A 129 3.81 -9.84 15.51
N ARG A 130 4.27 -10.62 16.49
CA ARG A 130 4.68 -10.13 17.80
C ARG A 130 5.90 -9.23 17.72
N HIS A 131 6.93 -9.64 16.99
CA HIS A 131 8.15 -8.85 16.82
C HIS A 131 7.91 -7.57 16.02
N PHE A 132 7.01 -7.63 15.06
CA PHE A 132 6.65 -6.46 14.27
C PHE A 132 5.84 -5.44 15.09
N ALA A 133 4.94 -5.91 15.95
CA ALA A 133 4.23 -5.05 16.91
C ALA A 133 5.20 -4.35 17.88
N GLU A 134 6.22 -5.06 18.41
CA GLU A 134 7.28 -4.48 19.23
C GLU A 134 8.02 -3.35 18.48
N TYR A 135 8.38 -3.57 17.22
CA TYR A 135 9.03 -2.56 16.38
C TYR A 135 8.11 -1.37 16.11
N ALA A 136 6.86 -1.61 15.72
CA ALA A 136 5.88 -0.56 15.43
C ALA A 136 5.63 0.33 16.66
N ARG A 137 5.51 -0.29 17.85
CA ARG A 137 5.42 0.44 19.12
C ARG A 137 6.65 1.31 19.38
N ALA A 138 7.85 0.71 19.31
CA ALA A 138 9.10 1.43 19.53
C ALA A 138 9.26 2.59 18.54
N PHE A 139 8.79 2.41 17.31
CA PHE A 139 8.78 3.45 16.29
C PHE A 139 7.83 4.60 16.66
N ALA A 140 6.60 4.31 17.07
CA ALA A 140 5.63 5.31 17.49
C ALA A 140 6.08 6.07 18.76
N GLU A 141 6.69 5.36 19.72
CA GLU A 141 7.27 5.99 20.93
C GLU A 141 8.42 6.94 20.60
N ARG A 142 9.25 6.59 19.60
CA ARG A 142 10.38 7.40 19.20
C ARG A 142 9.99 8.64 18.40
N TYR A 143 8.99 8.52 17.55
CA TYR A 143 8.49 9.60 16.67
C TYR A 143 7.01 9.89 16.93
N PRO A 144 6.66 10.38 18.14
CA PRO A 144 5.25 10.48 18.57
C PRO A 144 4.47 11.56 17.81
N TRP A 145 5.10 12.34 16.95
CA TRP A 145 4.48 13.32 16.07
C TRP A 145 3.92 12.69 14.78
N ILE A 146 4.35 11.47 14.42
CA ILE A 146 3.84 10.78 13.25
C ILE A 146 2.45 10.23 13.55
N ARG A 147 1.54 10.40 12.59
CA ARG A 147 0.13 10.04 12.74
C ARG A 147 -0.39 9.10 11.65
N LEU A 148 0.20 9.17 10.45
CA LEU A 148 -0.23 8.38 9.30
C LEU A 148 0.72 7.20 9.12
N PHE A 149 0.18 5.97 9.13
CA PHE A 149 0.98 4.75 9.00
C PHE A 149 0.40 3.82 7.94
N THR A 150 1.26 3.16 7.19
CA THR A 150 1.01 1.92 6.47
C THR A 150 1.78 0.82 7.21
N PRO A 151 1.14 0.00 8.05
CA PRO A 151 1.89 -1.01 8.82
C PRO A 151 2.60 -2.01 7.91
N VAL A 152 1.88 -2.63 6.98
CA VAL A 152 2.43 -3.52 5.95
C VAL A 152 1.88 -3.10 4.59
N ASN A 153 2.77 -2.82 3.65
CA ASN A 153 2.40 -2.47 2.27
C ASN A 153 1.89 -3.70 1.52
N GLU A 154 0.82 -3.51 0.73
CA GLU A 154 0.26 -4.50 -0.19
C GLU A 154 0.30 -5.94 0.38
N MET A 155 -0.42 -6.16 1.47
CA MET A 155 -0.43 -7.45 2.17
C MET A 155 -0.79 -8.60 1.23
N TYR A 156 -1.74 -8.37 0.30
CA TYR A 156 -2.12 -9.36 -0.70
C TYR A 156 -0.96 -9.69 -1.65
N ILE A 157 -0.32 -8.68 -2.25
CA ILE A 157 0.82 -8.88 -3.17
C ILE A 157 2.03 -9.44 -2.44
N THR A 158 2.30 -9.00 -1.21
CA THR A 158 3.36 -9.58 -0.37
C THR A 158 3.19 -11.09 -0.25
N ALA A 159 1.97 -11.56 0.07
CA ALA A 159 1.66 -12.98 0.16
C ALA A 159 1.65 -13.69 -1.22
N GLU A 160 1.12 -13.03 -2.25
CA GLU A 160 1.03 -13.61 -3.58
C GLU A 160 2.40 -13.82 -4.21
N PHE A 161 3.29 -12.81 -4.16
CA PHE A 161 4.61 -12.92 -4.77
C PHE A 161 5.55 -13.79 -3.96
N SER A 162 5.44 -13.80 -2.63
CA SER A 162 6.28 -14.64 -1.76
C SER A 162 5.78 -16.08 -1.71
N GLY A 163 4.52 -16.29 -1.36
CA GLY A 163 3.95 -17.60 -1.08
C GLY A 163 3.34 -18.31 -2.30
N TYR A 164 2.56 -17.58 -3.15
CA TYR A 164 1.84 -18.18 -4.28
C TYR A 164 2.71 -18.34 -5.53
N TYR A 165 3.36 -17.26 -5.99
CA TYR A 165 4.26 -17.33 -7.14
C TYR A 165 5.67 -17.79 -6.77
N GLY A 166 6.08 -17.66 -5.52
CA GLY A 166 7.41 -18.04 -5.08
C GLY A 166 8.52 -17.17 -5.67
N TRP A 167 8.24 -15.89 -5.93
CA TRP A 167 9.22 -14.96 -6.50
C TRP A 167 10.15 -14.37 -5.45
N TRP A 168 9.61 -14.11 -4.25
CA TRP A 168 10.29 -13.44 -3.16
C TRP A 168 10.34 -14.27 -1.87
N ASN A 169 11.17 -13.86 -0.95
CA ASN A 169 11.24 -14.31 0.45
C ASN A 169 11.26 -15.85 0.59
N GLU A 170 10.19 -16.48 1.08
CA GLU A 170 10.09 -17.93 1.31
C GLU A 170 10.00 -18.77 0.03
N ARG A 171 9.48 -18.24 -1.05
CA ARG A 171 9.41 -18.84 -2.39
C ARG A 171 8.78 -20.24 -2.43
N LEU A 172 7.66 -20.42 -1.75
CA LEU A 172 7.01 -21.73 -1.60
C LEU A 172 6.21 -22.16 -2.84
N ALA A 173 5.74 -21.21 -3.66
CA ALA A 173 4.97 -21.48 -4.89
C ALA A 173 3.78 -22.44 -4.66
N SER A 174 2.93 -22.14 -3.67
CA SER A 174 1.80 -22.98 -3.29
C SER A 174 0.67 -22.19 -2.62
N HIS A 175 -0.54 -22.77 -2.62
CA HIS A 175 -1.68 -22.19 -1.88
C HIS A 175 -1.41 -22.15 -0.37
N GLN A 176 -0.76 -23.16 0.20
CA GLN A 176 -0.36 -23.17 1.62
C GLN A 176 0.64 -22.04 1.91
N GLY A 177 1.64 -21.85 1.04
CA GLY A 177 2.59 -20.74 1.15
C GLY A 177 1.88 -19.39 1.09
N PHE A 178 0.93 -19.22 0.18
CA PHE A 178 0.12 -18.01 0.08
C PHE A 178 -0.69 -17.75 1.35
N VAL A 179 -1.45 -18.74 1.83
CA VAL A 179 -2.30 -18.58 3.01
C VAL A 179 -1.47 -18.37 4.26
N GLY A 180 -0.32 -19.05 4.40
CA GLY A 180 0.63 -18.82 5.50
C GLY A 180 1.12 -17.38 5.53
N ALA A 181 1.66 -16.88 4.41
CA ALA A 181 2.11 -15.49 4.30
C ALA A 181 0.95 -14.49 4.50
N LEU A 182 -0.21 -14.70 3.87
CA LEU A 182 -1.39 -13.84 4.02
C LEU A 182 -1.84 -13.74 5.47
N THR A 183 -1.91 -14.87 6.17
CA THR A 183 -2.26 -14.92 7.60
C THR A 183 -1.29 -14.10 8.42
N THR A 184 0.00 -14.33 8.22
CA THR A 184 1.06 -13.73 9.04
C THR A 184 1.20 -12.24 8.78
N VAL A 185 1.13 -11.76 7.51
CA VAL A 185 1.20 -10.33 7.19
C VAL A 185 -0.03 -9.58 7.71
N THR A 186 -1.21 -10.21 7.64
CA THR A 186 -2.45 -9.59 8.14
C THR A 186 -2.45 -9.51 9.66
N LEU A 187 -2.00 -10.57 10.36
CA LEU A 187 -1.80 -10.54 11.82
C LEU A 187 -0.75 -9.51 12.23
N ALA A 188 0.38 -9.44 11.52
CA ALA A 188 1.42 -8.46 11.80
C ALA A 188 0.91 -7.03 11.65
N SER A 189 0.12 -6.76 10.61
CA SER A 189 -0.54 -5.46 10.42
C SER A 189 -1.49 -5.14 11.58
N LEU A 190 -2.34 -6.09 12.00
CA LEU A 190 -3.27 -5.91 13.12
C LEU A 190 -2.53 -5.63 14.44
N GLU A 191 -1.55 -6.46 14.79
CA GLU A 191 -0.80 -6.31 16.05
C GLU A 191 0.02 -5.00 16.07
N ALA A 192 0.58 -4.59 14.92
CA ALA A 192 1.27 -3.31 14.79
C ALA A 192 0.31 -2.13 15.00
N MET A 193 -0.89 -2.15 14.41
CA MET A 193 -1.91 -1.11 14.60
C MET A 193 -2.30 -0.97 16.07
N LEU A 194 -2.55 -2.08 16.75
CA LEU A 194 -2.88 -2.07 18.18
C LEU A 194 -1.75 -1.48 19.02
N ALA A 195 -0.51 -1.88 18.74
CA ALA A 195 0.67 -1.37 19.43
C ALA A 195 0.91 0.13 19.19
N ILE A 196 0.66 0.62 17.97
CA ILE A 196 0.72 2.06 17.65
C ILE A 196 -0.37 2.82 18.39
N LEU A 197 -1.62 2.33 18.42
CA LEU A 197 -2.74 3.01 19.08
C LEU A 197 -2.57 3.12 20.59
N GLU A 198 -1.82 2.24 21.23
CA GLU A 198 -1.47 2.37 22.65
C GLU A 198 -0.59 3.60 22.92
N VAL A 199 0.21 4.03 21.94
CA VAL A 199 1.11 5.20 22.03
C VAL A 199 0.46 6.44 21.41
N ARG A 200 -0.21 6.24 20.27
CA ARG A 200 -0.83 7.29 19.45
C ARG A 200 -2.31 6.96 19.18
N PRO A 201 -3.22 7.25 20.12
CA PRO A 201 -4.64 6.87 19.98
C PRO A 201 -5.39 7.51 18.81
N ASP A 202 -4.84 8.57 18.22
CA ASP A 202 -5.38 9.26 17.04
C ASP A 202 -4.65 8.91 15.74
N ALA A 203 -3.82 7.86 15.73
CA ALA A 203 -3.17 7.36 14.53
C ALA A 203 -4.20 6.91 13.48
N LEU A 204 -3.87 7.13 12.21
CA LEU A 204 -4.64 6.68 11.06
C LEU A 204 -3.80 5.69 10.23
N PHE A 205 -4.45 4.64 9.77
CA PHE A 205 -3.81 3.60 8.99
C PHE A 205 -4.27 3.66 7.54
N VAL A 206 -3.32 3.97 6.67
CA VAL A 206 -3.50 3.96 5.22
C VAL A 206 -3.14 2.56 4.73
N HIS A 207 -4.15 1.74 4.49
CA HIS A 207 -3.98 0.37 3.98
C HIS A 207 -3.71 0.41 2.48
N ALA A 208 -2.46 0.71 2.08
CA ALA A 208 -2.03 0.61 0.70
C ALA A 208 -2.12 -0.85 0.26
N GLU A 209 -3.05 -1.13 -0.62
CA GLU A 209 -3.33 -2.49 -1.09
C GLU A 209 -3.50 -2.50 -2.60
N SER A 210 -2.96 -3.52 -3.24
CA SER A 210 -3.09 -3.73 -4.68
C SER A 210 -4.55 -3.83 -5.10
N SER A 211 -4.95 -3.01 -6.06
CA SER A 211 -6.32 -2.93 -6.55
C SER A 211 -6.51 -3.81 -7.79
N GLU A 212 -6.43 -5.11 -7.59
CA GLU A 212 -6.45 -6.13 -8.61
C GLU A 212 -7.84 -6.40 -9.21
N HIS A 213 -7.87 -6.84 -10.46
CA HIS A 213 -9.06 -7.48 -11.07
C HIS A 213 -8.65 -8.55 -12.08
N THR A 214 -9.34 -9.70 -12.07
CA THR A 214 -9.09 -10.80 -12.99
C THR A 214 -10.29 -11.00 -13.93
N HIS A 215 -10.05 -10.89 -15.22
CA HIS A 215 -10.99 -11.20 -16.30
C HIS A 215 -10.76 -12.62 -16.81
N ALA A 216 -11.82 -13.30 -17.24
CA ALA A 216 -11.70 -14.60 -17.93
C ALA A 216 -11.72 -14.40 -19.45
N ASN A 217 -10.85 -15.09 -20.18
CA ASN A 217 -10.88 -15.09 -21.64
C ASN A 217 -11.77 -16.20 -22.23
N HIS A 218 -12.27 -17.13 -21.39
CA HIS A 218 -13.11 -18.26 -21.79
C HIS A 218 -14.20 -18.52 -20.73
N PRO A 219 -15.41 -18.94 -21.12
CA PRO A 219 -16.50 -19.24 -20.17
C PRO A 219 -16.11 -20.25 -19.08
N ASP A 220 -15.29 -21.24 -19.37
CA ASP A 220 -14.84 -22.26 -18.40
C ASP A 220 -13.94 -21.68 -17.30
N LEU A 221 -13.34 -20.50 -17.50
CA LEU A 221 -12.47 -19.83 -16.56
C LEU A 221 -13.17 -18.77 -15.69
N VAL A 222 -14.47 -18.52 -15.94
CA VAL A 222 -15.21 -17.47 -15.21
C VAL A 222 -15.29 -17.76 -13.71
N ALA A 223 -15.49 -19.02 -13.33
CA ALA A 223 -15.58 -19.41 -11.92
C ALA A 223 -14.23 -19.18 -11.20
N GLU A 224 -13.13 -19.52 -11.84
CA GLU A 224 -11.78 -19.33 -11.28
C GLU A 224 -11.40 -17.85 -11.24
N ALA A 225 -11.69 -17.07 -12.28
CA ALA A 225 -11.51 -15.62 -12.23
C ALA A 225 -12.33 -15.00 -11.10
N GLY A 226 -13.55 -15.51 -10.85
CA GLY A 226 -14.37 -15.12 -9.68
C GLY A 226 -13.67 -15.41 -8.35
N MET A 227 -13.00 -16.57 -8.23
CA MET A 227 -12.21 -16.91 -7.04
C MET A 227 -11.04 -15.93 -6.83
N PHE A 228 -10.29 -15.57 -7.87
CA PHE A 228 -9.25 -14.55 -7.77
C PHE A 228 -9.82 -13.20 -7.36
N ASN A 229 -10.99 -12.83 -7.88
CA ASN A 229 -11.66 -11.57 -7.55
C ASN A 229 -12.23 -11.55 -6.13
N GLU A 230 -12.55 -12.67 -5.50
CA GLU A 230 -12.82 -12.75 -4.06
C GLU A 230 -11.53 -12.73 -3.24
N ARG A 231 -10.52 -13.49 -3.66
CA ARG A 231 -9.24 -13.65 -2.96
C ARG A 231 -8.50 -12.32 -2.75
N ARG A 232 -8.58 -11.39 -3.71
CA ARG A 232 -7.95 -10.06 -3.61
C ARG A 232 -8.41 -9.23 -2.42
N PHE A 233 -9.59 -9.50 -1.87
CA PHE A 233 -10.15 -8.79 -0.73
C PHE A 233 -9.78 -9.39 0.63
N LEU A 234 -9.18 -10.59 0.67
CA LEU A 234 -9.05 -11.36 1.91
C LEU A 234 -8.33 -10.61 3.03
N THR A 235 -7.23 -9.93 2.73
CA THR A 235 -6.48 -9.16 3.74
C THR A 235 -7.33 -8.06 4.37
N LEU A 236 -7.98 -7.25 3.54
CA LEU A 236 -8.87 -6.17 3.97
C LEU A 236 -10.15 -6.73 4.63
N ASP A 237 -10.75 -7.80 4.10
CA ASP A 237 -11.92 -8.43 4.70
C ASP A 237 -11.64 -8.88 6.14
N LEU A 238 -10.48 -9.48 6.36
CA LEU A 238 -10.08 -9.98 7.67
C LEU A 238 -9.86 -8.86 8.67
N ILE A 239 -9.13 -7.80 8.30
CA ILE A 239 -8.85 -6.70 9.24
C ILE A 239 -10.02 -5.73 9.41
N CYS A 240 -10.89 -5.57 8.40
CA CYS A 240 -12.11 -4.77 8.49
C CYS A 240 -13.28 -5.54 9.13
N GLY A 241 -13.08 -6.80 9.52
CA GLY A 241 -14.16 -7.63 10.07
C GLY A 241 -15.27 -7.94 9.05
N HIS A 242 -15.01 -7.75 7.74
CA HIS A 242 -15.98 -8.02 6.69
C HIS A 242 -16.26 -9.53 6.57
N ARG A 243 -17.48 -9.89 6.17
CA ARG A 243 -17.84 -11.30 6.00
C ARG A 243 -17.26 -11.84 4.68
N ILE A 244 -16.45 -12.88 4.76
CA ILE A 244 -16.00 -13.65 3.60
C ILE A 244 -17.00 -14.73 3.20
N SER A 245 -16.94 -15.20 1.96
CA SER A 245 -17.78 -16.31 1.50
C SER A 245 -17.38 -17.62 2.18
N ALA A 246 -18.31 -18.57 2.22
CA ALA A 246 -18.01 -19.91 2.75
C ALA A 246 -16.90 -20.61 1.97
N GLY A 247 -16.82 -20.37 0.64
CA GLY A 247 -15.73 -20.88 -0.19
C GLY A 247 -14.38 -20.32 0.18
N MET A 248 -14.27 -19.00 0.40
CA MET A 248 -13.01 -18.38 0.86
C MET A 248 -12.64 -18.80 2.29
N TYR A 249 -13.61 -18.97 3.18
CA TYR A 249 -13.33 -19.52 4.51
C TYR A 249 -12.78 -20.93 4.44
N ALA A 250 -13.41 -21.83 3.66
CA ALA A 250 -12.89 -23.17 3.43
C ALA A 250 -11.48 -23.14 2.83
N TYR A 251 -11.27 -22.32 1.79
CA TYR A 251 -9.96 -22.13 1.17
C TYR A 251 -8.86 -21.75 2.18
N LEU A 252 -9.13 -20.78 3.06
CA LEU A 252 -8.17 -20.40 4.11
C LEU A 252 -7.88 -21.55 5.07
N ARG A 253 -8.92 -22.27 5.52
CA ARG A 253 -8.81 -23.38 6.48
C ARG A 253 -8.06 -24.58 5.88
N ASP A 254 -8.39 -24.95 4.65
CA ASP A 254 -7.79 -26.09 3.94
C ASP A 254 -6.31 -25.84 3.60
N ASN A 255 -5.90 -24.56 3.52
CA ASN A 255 -4.53 -24.16 3.23
C ASN A 255 -3.74 -23.64 4.44
N GLY A 256 -4.21 -23.89 5.66
CA GLY A 256 -3.38 -23.80 6.86
C GLY A 256 -3.76 -22.71 7.86
N MET A 257 -4.64 -21.74 7.56
CA MET A 257 -5.09 -20.77 8.54
C MET A 257 -5.85 -21.48 9.69
N SER A 258 -5.42 -21.31 10.92
CA SER A 258 -6.10 -21.88 12.08
C SER A 258 -7.39 -21.11 12.42
N GLU A 259 -8.31 -21.76 13.14
CA GLU A 259 -9.52 -21.08 13.63
C GLU A 259 -9.16 -19.96 14.61
N ALA A 260 -8.12 -20.14 15.41
CA ALA A 260 -7.66 -19.14 16.36
C ALA A 260 -7.13 -17.88 15.66
N GLU A 261 -6.36 -18.02 14.58
CA GLU A 261 -5.87 -16.91 13.76
C GLU A 261 -7.03 -16.17 13.09
N TYR A 262 -7.95 -16.91 12.49
CA TYR A 262 -9.15 -16.33 11.89
C TYR A 262 -9.97 -15.54 12.93
N ALA A 263 -10.19 -16.10 14.12
CA ALA A 263 -10.88 -15.45 15.20
C ALA A 263 -10.14 -14.22 15.73
N ARG A 264 -8.79 -14.28 15.82
CA ARG A 264 -7.96 -13.15 16.25
C ARG A 264 -8.10 -11.97 15.30
N LEU A 265 -7.97 -12.20 13.98
CA LEU A 265 -8.11 -11.16 12.96
C LEU A 265 -9.46 -10.42 13.01
N ARG A 266 -10.50 -11.07 13.49
CA ARG A 266 -11.86 -10.53 13.57
C ARG A 266 -12.27 -10.10 14.99
N SER A 267 -11.36 -10.15 15.95
CA SER A 267 -11.66 -9.89 17.36
C SER A 267 -11.70 -8.41 17.74
N VAL A 268 -11.24 -7.53 16.85
CA VAL A 268 -11.16 -6.07 17.09
C VAL A 268 -11.77 -5.32 15.91
N ASP A 269 -12.36 -4.18 16.21
CA ASP A 269 -12.88 -3.24 15.22
C ASP A 269 -12.04 -1.94 15.29
N LEU A 270 -11.27 -1.69 14.25
CA LEU A 270 -10.40 -0.52 14.10
C LEU A 270 -10.78 0.35 12.89
N VAL A 271 -11.91 0.07 12.24
CA VAL A 271 -12.27 0.71 10.95
C VAL A 271 -12.38 2.24 11.03
N GLU A 272 -12.61 2.79 12.22
CA GLU A 272 -12.62 4.25 12.42
C GLU A 272 -11.25 4.92 12.21
N HIS A 273 -10.17 4.13 12.27
CA HIS A 273 -8.80 4.55 12.02
C HIS A 273 -8.34 4.31 10.57
N PHE A 274 -9.19 3.76 9.69
CA PHE A 274 -8.76 3.27 8.39
C PHE A 274 -9.02 4.24 7.26
N ILE A 275 -8.04 4.33 6.36
CA ILE A 275 -8.14 4.87 5.01
C ILE A 275 -7.75 3.73 4.07
N LEU A 276 -8.63 3.37 3.13
CA LEU A 276 -8.26 2.39 2.10
C LEU A 276 -7.28 3.02 1.13
N GLY A 277 -6.10 2.44 1.02
CA GLY A 277 -5.15 2.77 -0.02
C GLY A 277 -5.39 1.89 -1.24
N HIS A 278 -5.37 2.51 -2.42
CA HIS A 278 -5.44 1.80 -3.68
C HIS A 278 -4.15 2.00 -4.47
N ASP A 279 -3.40 0.93 -4.63
CA ASP A 279 -2.26 0.86 -5.53
C ASP A 279 -2.78 0.29 -6.85
N TYR A 280 -2.88 1.15 -7.87
CA TYR A 280 -3.44 0.77 -9.16
C TYR A 280 -2.51 1.19 -10.30
N TYR A 281 -2.07 0.18 -11.01
CA TYR A 281 -1.19 0.27 -12.18
C TYR A 281 -1.86 -0.36 -13.41
N VAL A 282 -1.32 -0.09 -14.59
CA VAL A 282 -1.78 -0.70 -15.84
C VAL A 282 -1.72 -2.24 -15.81
N THR A 283 -0.95 -2.80 -14.88
CA THR A 283 -0.74 -4.25 -14.72
C THR A 283 -1.67 -4.89 -13.69
N ASN A 284 -2.50 -4.14 -12.97
CA ASN A 284 -3.39 -4.68 -11.93
C ASN A 284 -4.64 -5.36 -12.46
N GLU A 285 -4.94 -5.17 -13.74
CA GLU A 285 -5.97 -5.97 -14.39
C GLU A 285 -5.32 -7.15 -15.14
N HIS A 286 -5.85 -8.33 -14.90
CA HIS A 286 -5.31 -9.59 -15.41
C HIS A 286 -6.31 -10.29 -16.30
N LEU A 287 -5.81 -11.00 -17.30
CA LEU A 287 -6.57 -11.95 -18.08
C LEU A 287 -6.15 -13.38 -17.67
N LEU A 288 -7.09 -14.15 -17.13
CA LEU A 288 -6.90 -15.58 -16.90
C LEU A 288 -7.01 -16.29 -18.24
N VAL A 289 -5.88 -16.83 -18.71
CA VAL A 289 -5.76 -17.42 -20.06
C VAL A 289 -5.83 -18.95 -20.05
N GLU A 290 -5.40 -19.55 -18.96
CA GLU A 290 -5.46 -20.97 -18.61
C GLU A 290 -5.64 -21.10 -17.10
N PRO A 291 -6.02 -22.25 -16.54
CA PRO A 291 -6.09 -22.43 -15.09
C PRO A 291 -4.81 -21.98 -14.40
N GLU A 292 -4.94 -21.12 -13.39
CA GLU A 292 -3.86 -20.50 -12.60
C GLU A 292 -2.88 -19.59 -13.38
N ILE A 293 -3.04 -19.44 -14.70
CA ILE A 293 -2.17 -18.61 -15.54
C ILE A 293 -2.83 -17.27 -15.84
N ARG A 294 -2.40 -16.24 -15.12
CA ARG A 294 -2.81 -14.85 -15.33
C ARG A 294 -1.72 -14.07 -16.07
N ARG A 295 -2.15 -13.16 -16.94
CA ARG A 295 -1.28 -12.19 -17.63
C ARG A 295 -1.88 -10.81 -17.47
N ALA A 296 -1.03 -9.78 -17.37
CA ALA A 296 -1.51 -8.41 -17.40
C ALA A 296 -2.33 -8.17 -18.69
N SER A 297 -3.55 -7.67 -18.53
CA SER A 297 -4.46 -7.38 -19.66
C SER A 297 -4.34 -5.93 -20.15
N GLY A 298 -3.63 -5.08 -19.40
CA GLY A 298 -3.82 -3.65 -19.47
C GLY A 298 -5.17 -3.26 -18.86
N GLU A 299 -5.55 -2.00 -19.00
CA GLU A 299 -6.84 -1.55 -18.46
C GLU A 299 -8.01 -2.05 -19.31
N VAL A 300 -8.87 -2.85 -18.70
CA VAL A 300 -10.18 -3.24 -19.24
C VAL A 300 -11.29 -2.44 -18.59
N PHE A 301 -11.29 -2.37 -17.26
CA PHE A 301 -12.22 -1.56 -16.48
C PHE A 301 -11.67 -0.16 -16.20
N GLY A 302 -10.39 -0.06 -15.89
CA GLY A 302 -9.74 1.14 -15.41
C GLY A 302 -9.97 1.39 -13.92
N TYR A 303 -9.28 2.41 -13.39
CA TYR A 303 -9.24 2.71 -11.97
C TYR A 303 -10.61 2.92 -11.32
N ALA A 304 -11.50 3.68 -11.98
CA ALA A 304 -12.75 4.09 -11.34
C ALA A 304 -13.70 2.93 -11.00
N PRO A 305 -14.00 1.97 -11.90
CA PRO A 305 -14.80 0.80 -11.54
C PRO A 305 -14.15 -0.09 -10.49
N VAL A 306 -12.82 -0.26 -10.55
CA VAL A 306 -12.09 -1.05 -9.56
C VAL A 306 -12.19 -0.40 -8.18
N ALA A 307 -11.89 0.90 -8.06
CA ALA A 307 -11.98 1.64 -6.80
C ALA A 307 -13.43 1.67 -6.25
N LEU A 308 -14.43 1.78 -7.13
CA LEU A 308 -15.83 1.73 -6.73
C LEU A 308 -16.19 0.39 -6.09
N ALA A 309 -15.69 -0.75 -6.61
CA ALA A 309 -15.91 -2.06 -6.03
C ALA A 309 -15.39 -2.16 -4.58
N TYR A 310 -14.22 -1.60 -4.30
CA TYR A 310 -13.69 -1.53 -2.94
C TYR A 310 -14.52 -0.60 -2.06
N HIS A 311 -14.90 0.58 -2.57
CA HIS A 311 -15.74 1.50 -1.81
C HIS A 311 -17.11 0.90 -1.48
N GLU A 312 -17.75 0.22 -2.43
CA GLU A 312 -19.04 -0.44 -2.20
C GLU A 312 -18.95 -1.53 -1.13
N ARG A 313 -17.81 -2.22 -1.05
CA ARG A 313 -17.58 -3.28 -0.07
C ARG A 313 -17.35 -2.74 1.34
N TYR A 314 -16.49 -1.73 1.51
CA TYR A 314 -16.00 -1.30 2.82
C TYR A 314 -16.60 0.02 3.31
N ARG A 315 -17.06 0.87 2.41
CA ARG A 315 -17.62 2.21 2.71
C ARG A 315 -16.67 3.11 3.50
N LEU A 316 -15.37 2.96 3.33
CA LEU A 316 -14.31 3.74 3.96
C LEU A 316 -13.81 4.87 3.04
N PRO A 317 -13.12 5.89 3.59
CA PRO A 317 -12.40 6.86 2.76
C PRO A 317 -11.30 6.17 1.99
N ILE A 318 -11.01 6.70 0.80
CA ILE A 318 -10.04 6.13 -0.13
C ILE A 318 -8.91 7.12 -0.37
N MET A 319 -7.67 6.62 -0.45
CA MET A 319 -6.54 7.31 -1.04
C MET A 319 -6.00 6.49 -2.21
N HIS A 320 -5.75 7.12 -3.36
CA HIS A 320 -5.00 6.47 -4.45
C HIS A 320 -3.52 6.50 -4.06
N THR A 321 -3.06 5.43 -3.42
CA THR A 321 -1.78 5.40 -2.69
C THR A 321 -0.58 5.16 -3.59
N GLU A 322 -0.77 4.48 -4.73
CA GLU A 322 0.30 4.31 -5.72
C GLU A 322 -0.27 4.26 -7.14
N THR A 323 0.43 4.92 -8.06
CA THR A 323 0.28 4.74 -9.50
C THR A 323 1.49 5.27 -10.24
N ASN A 324 1.80 4.66 -11.37
CA ASN A 324 2.74 5.16 -12.37
C ASN A 324 2.50 4.49 -13.71
N LEU A 325 3.32 4.87 -14.69
CA LEU A 325 3.45 4.14 -15.95
C LEU A 325 4.92 4.19 -16.38
N ASN A 326 5.44 3.05 -16.83
CA ASN A 326 6.78 2.95 -17.40
C ASN A 326 6.85 3.71 -18.74
N ASP A 327 7.49 4.88 -18.71
CA ASP A 327 7.51 5.84 -19.83
C ASP A 327 8.82 5.77 -20.61
N GLN A 328 8.87 4.87 -21.59
CA GLN A 328 10.03 4.75 -22.47
C GLN A 328 10.09 5.85 -23.55
N GLY A 329 8.96 6.46 -23.88
CA GLY A 329 8.81 7.42 -24.97
C GLY A 329 8.80 8.89 -24.54
N GLY A 330 8.57 9.18 -23.25
CA GLY A 330 8.61 10.52 -22.68
C GLY A 330 7.28 11.29 -22.71
N GLY A 331 6.16 10.60 -22.68
CA GLY A 331 4.83 11.26 -22.65
C GLY A 331 3.68 10.40 -22.15
N GLU A 332 3.85 9.09 -22.13
CA GLU A 332 2.80 8.16 -21.75
C GLU A 332 2.44 8.27 -20.26
N ALA A 333 3.44 8.43 -19.39
CA ALA A 333 3.21 8.61 -17.96
C ALA A 333 2.44 9.90 -17.64
N ALA A 334 2.71 11.00 -18.38
CA ALA A 334 1.94 12.22 -18.22
C ALA A 334 0.49 12.06 -18.71
N ALA A 335 0.27 11.32 -19.80
CA ALA A 335 -1.07 10.98 -20.27
C ALA A 335 -1.82 10.09 -19.25
N TRP A 336 -1.13 9.12 -18.64
CA TRP A 336 -1.65 8.29 -17.56
C TRP A 336 -2.08 9.12 -16.35
N LEU A 337 -1.28 10.08 -15.93
CA LEU A 337 -1.63 11.02 -14.85
C LEU A 337 -2.90 11.80 -15.19
N TRP A 338 -2.95 12.38 -16.40
CA TRP A 338 -4.12 13.15 -16.85
C TRP A 338 -5.38 12.30 -17.02
N LYS A 339 -5.25 10.99 -17.23
CA LYS A 339 -6.35 10.03 -17.22
C LYS A 339 -6.77 9.67 -15.79
N SER A 340 -5.82 9.46 -14.89
CA SER A 340 -6.09 9.09 -13.48
C SER A 340 -6.87 10.20 -12.76
N TRP A 341 -6.52 11.46 -12.99
CA TRP A 341 -7.17 12.58 -12.33
C TRP A 341 -8.68 12.71 -12.64
N PRO A 342 -9.17 12.70 -13.89
CA PRO A 342 -10.59 12.64 -14.19
C PRO A 342 -11.32 11.45 -13.58
N ASN A 343 -10.70 10.28 -13.47
CA ASN A 343 -11.29 9.13 -12.78
C ASN A 343 -11.53 9.42 -11.30
N ILE A 344 -10.53 10.02 -10.62
CA ILE A 344 -10.66 10.48 -9.24
C ILE A 344 -11.79 11.50 -9.11
N GLN A 345 -11.84 12.51 -10.01
CA GLN A 345 -12.89 13.52 -10.01
C GLN A 345 -14.28 12.93 -10.28
N MET A 346 -14.38 11.91 -11.13
CA MET A 346 -15.63 11.21 -11.39
C MET A 346 -16.13 10.49 -10.13
N LEU A 347 -15.27 9.71 -9.47
CA LEU A 347 -15.59 9.02 -8.22
C LEU A 347 -16.02 10.02 -7.12
N ARG A 348 -15.31 11.14 -6.99
CA ARG A 348 -15.68 12.20 -6.04
C ARG A 348 -17.06 12.79 -6.33
N ARG A 349 -17.41 13.02 -7.62
CA ARG A 349 -18.76 13.47 -8.02
C ARG A 349 -19.84 12.41 -7.72
N MET A 350 -19.49 11.13 -7.71
CA MET A 350 -20.38 10.05 -7.29
C MET A 350 -20.51 9.94 -5.75
N GLY A 351 -19.81 10.78 -5.00
CA GLY A 351 -19.84 10.79 -3.53
C GLY A 351 -18.82 9.86 -2.86
N VAL A 352 -17.91 9.25 -3.63
CA VAL A 352 -16.83 8.44 -3.05
C VAL A 352 -15.82 9.37 -2.37
N PRO A 353 -15.52 9.19 -1.07
CA PRO A 353 -14.66 10.08 -0.31
C PRO A 353 -13.18 9.80 -0.57
N ILE A 354 -12.70 10.12 -1.79
CA ILE A 354 -11.27 10.03 -2.12
C ILE A 354 -10.57 11.25 -1.53
N CYS A 355 -9.59 10.99 -0.65
CA CYS A 355 -8.90 12.01 0.14
C CYS A 355 -7.50 12.36 -0.38
N GLY A 356 -6.92 11.55 -1.25
CA GLY A 356 -5.58 11.84 -1.78
C GLY A 356 -5.16 11.01 -2.97
N MET A 357 -4.02 11.41 -3.55
CA MET A 357 -3.33 10.71 -4.64
C MET A 357 -1.82 10.79 -4.42
N THR A 358 -1.14 9.67 -4.59
CA THR A 358 0.32 9.57 -4.58
C THR A 358 0.81 9.10 -5.94
N TRP A 359 1.84 9.75 -6.47
CA TRP A 359 2.63 9.17 -7.56
C TRP A 359 3.79 8.39 -6.98
N TYR A 360 3.86 7.10 -7.24
CA TYR A 360 5.00 6.25 -6.93
C TYR A 360 5.81 6.01 -8.22
N SER A 361 7.01 6.45 -8.30
CA SER A 361 7.87 6.90 -7.22
C SER A 361 8.34 8.34 -7.45
N LEU A 362 9.01 8.92 -6.46
CA LEU A 362 9.66 10.23 -6.61
C LEU A 362 10.74 10.18 -7.69
N THR A 363 11.62 9.15 -7.64
CA THR A 363 12.68 8.91 -8.62
C THR A 363 12.42 7.63 -9.40
N ASP A 364 13.08 7.47 -10.56
CA ASP A 364 13.07 6.20 -11.27
C ASP A 364 13.48 5.04 -10.37
N GLN A 365 13.07 3.84 -10.74
CA GLN A 365 13.32 2.62 -9.98
C GLN A 365 14.21 1.65 -10.77
N ILE A 366 14.73 0.62 -10.10
CA ILE A 366 15.60 -0.39 -10.68
C ILE A 366 14.89 -1.75 -10.73
N ASP A 367 14.88 -2.40 -11.90
CA ASP A 367 14.40 -3.78 -12.12
C ASP A 367 12.95 -4.08 -11.73
N TRP A 368 12.07 -3.07 -11.71
CA TRP A 368 10.62 -3.30 -11.52
C TRP A 368 9.95 -3.92 -12.75
N ASP A 369 10.56 -3.82 -13.93
CA ASP A 369 10.08 -4.54 -15.13
C ASP A 369 10.13 -6.06 -14.98
N VAL A 370 10.89 -6.57 -14.03
CA VAL A 370 10.94 -7.97 -13.62
C VAL A 370 10.41 -8.20 -12.20
N ALA A 371 9.66 -7.25 -11.63
CA ALA A 371 9.14 -7.31 -10.27
C ALA A 371 10.23 -7.68 -9.24
N LEU A 372 11.40 -7.05 -9.34
CA LEU A 372 12.58 -7.24 -8.47
C LEU A 372 13.10 -8.70 -8.38
N ARG A 373 12.63 -9.63 -9.23
CA ARG A 373 13.04 -11.06 -9.18
C ARG A 373 14.48 -11.29 -9.59
N GLU A 374 15.06 -10.35 -10.32
CA GLU A 374 16.42 -10.40 -10.86
C GLU A 374 17.13 -9.09 -10.54
N LYS A 375 18.46 -9.13 -10.45
CA LYS A 375 19.28 -7.93 -10.29
C LYS A 375 20.02 -7.66 -11.61
N ASN A 376 19.36 -6.97 -12.52
CA ASN A 376 19.89 -6.63 -13.85
C ASN A 376 20.45 -5.20 -13.90
N GLY A 377 20.10 -4.35 -12.92
CA GLY A 377 20.49 -2.94 -12.89
C GLY A 377 19.77 -2.09 -13.94
N ARG A 378 18.60 -2.55 -14.42
CA ARG A 378 17.85 -1.82 -15.44
C ARG A 378 17.06 -0.70 -14.81
N VAL A 379 17.28 0.52 -15.28
CA VAL A 379 16.48 1.67 -14.87
C VAL A 379 15.11 1.61 -15.54
N ASN A 380 14.07 1.69 -14.71
CA ASN A 380 12.68 1.79 -15.14
C ASN A 380 12.20 3.24 -14.92
N PRO A 381 11.81 3.95 -15.98
CA PRO A 381 11.39 5.36 -15.92
C PRO A 381 9.97 5.48 -15.35
N LEU A 382 9.83 5.28 -14.04
CA LEU A 382 8.58 5.32 -13.28
C LEU A 382 8.43 6.61 -12.47
N GLY A 383 9.55 7.32 -12.26
CA GLY A 383 9.67 8.45 -11.35
C GLY A 383 9.10 9.77 -11.90
N LEU A 384 8.83 10.69 -10.98
CA LEU A 384 8.63 12.11 -11.29
C LEU A 384 9.94 12.78 -11.69
N PHE A 385 11.05 12.22 -11.23
CA PHE A 385 12.42 12.60 -11.56
C PHE A 385 13.21 11.36 -12.01
N ASP A 386 14.24 11.56 -12.83
CA ASP A 386 15.19 10.50 -13.15
C ASP A 386 16.16 10.24 -11.96
N LEU A 387 17.06 9.25 -12.08
CA LEU A 387 18.04 8.96 -11.02
C LEU A 387 19.09 10.07 -10.84
N ASP A 388 19.26 10.95 -11.83
CA ASP A 388 20.07 12.17 -11.70
C ASP A 388 19.30 13.33 -11.03
N ARG A 389 18.03 13.12 -10.66
CA ARG A 389 17.11 14.10 -10.07
C ARG A 389 16.68 15.21 -11.04
N ARG A 390 16.70 14.92 -12.36
CA ARG A 390 16.12 15.82 -13.36
C ARG A 390 14.63 15.51 -13.49
N ILE A 391 13.83 16.58 -13.53
CA ILE A 391 12.36 16.42 -13.63
C ILE A 391 11.95 15.77 -14.97
N ARG A 392 11.11 14.76 -14.90
CA ARG A 392 10.50 14.12 -16.07
C ARG A 392 9.25 14.87 -16.55
N PRO A 393 8.79 14.63 -17.79
CA PRO A 393 7.54 15.22 -18.28
C PRO A 393 6.34 14.98 -17.33
N VAL A 394 6.22 13.79 -16.75
CA VAL A 394 5.18 13.47 -15.75
C VAL A 394 5.36 14.26 -14.45
N GLY A 395 6.59 14.49 -14.00
CA GLY A 395 6.86 15.32 -12.82
C GLY A 395 6.44 16.78 -13.04
N ALA A 396 6.73 17.32 -14.24
CA ALA A 396 6.24 18.65 -14.61
C ALA A 396 4.70 18.71 -14.73
N ALA A 397 4.07 17.63 -15.20
CA ALA A 397 2.61 17.50 -15.25
C ALA A 397 2.00 17.41 -13.85
N TYR A 398 2.62 16.63 -12.94
CA TYR A 398 2.16 16.47 -11.56
C TYR A 398 2.24 17.78 -10.78
N ARG A 399 3.32 18.54 -10.95
CA ARG A 399 3.44 19.88 -10.37
C ARG A 399 2.31 20.81 -10.85
N ARG A 400 2.01 20.84 -12.16
CA ARG A 400 0.88 21.63 -12.71
C ARG A 400 -0.47 21.16 -12.15
N LEU A 401 -0.65 19.86 -11.97
CA LEU A 401 -1.85 19.31 -11.37
C LEU A 401 -2.03 19.84 -9.94
N ILE A 402 -0.96 19.83 -9.13
CA ILE A 402 -0.99 20.36 -7.76
C ILE A 402 -1.23 21.87 -7.75
N GLU A 403 -0.58 22.65 -8.61
CA GLU A 403 -0.80 24.09 -8.75
C GLU A 403 -2.26 24.42 -9.06
N GLN A 404 -2.90 23.60 -9.88
CA GLN A 404 -4.29 23.81 -10.31
C GLN A 404 -5.33 23.29 -9.30
N TRP A 405 -5.04 22.20 -8.60
CA TRP A 405 -6.02 21.44 -7.82
C TRP A 405 -5.64 21.25 -6.35
N GLY A 406 -4.51 21.78 -5.88
CA GLY A 406 -4.05 21.64 -4.50
C GLY A 406 -5.02 22.20 -3.46
N ASP A 407 -5.89 23.11 -3.85
CA ASP A 407 -6.95 23.68 -3.00
C ASP A 407 -8.27 22.88 -3.02
N THR A 408 -8.30 21.70 -3.65
CA THR A 408 -9.50 20.87 -3.71
C THR A 408 -9.93 20.45 -2.29
N PRO A 409 -11.16 20.75 -1.83
CA PRO A 409 -11.61 20.39 -0.49
C PRO A 409 -11.85 18.89 -0.39
N LEU A 410 -11.68 18.32 0.82
CA LEU A 410 -12.12 16.97 1.11
C LEU A 410 -13.64 16.86 1.09
N LEU A 411 -14.15 15.70 0.67
CA LEU A 411 -15.57 15.38 0.80
C LEU A 411 -15.86 15.03 2.27
N PRO A 412 -17.03 15.42 2.80
CA PRO A 412 -17.47 14.99 4.11
C PRO A 412 -17.55 13.45 4.18
N TYR A 413 -17.05 12.89 5.25
CA TYR A 413 -17.15 11.46 5.50
C TYR A 413 -17.56 11.22 6.96
N GLY A 414 -18.81 10.78 7.19
CA GLY A 414 -19.36 10.32 8.47
C GLY A 414 -18.88 11.02 9.73
N PRO A 415 -18.73 10.29 10.84
CA PRO A 415 -18.13 10.82 12.07
C PRO A 415 -16.62 11.02 11.97
N PHE A 416 -16.01 10.46 10.94
CA PHE A 416 -14.58 10.52 10.70
C PHE A 416 -14.22 11.86 10.07
N SER A 417 -13.75 12.77 10.88
CA SER A 417 -13.19 14.03 10.39
C SER A 417 -11.74 13.79 9.99
N ILE A 418 -11.52 13.45 8.73
CA ILE A 418 -10.18 13.45 8.13
C ILE A 418 -9.55 14.84 8.28
N ALA A 419 -10.38 15.87 8.48
CA ALA A 419 -10.04 17.26 8.60
C ALA A 419 -8.96 17.61 9.63
N GLY A 420 -8.92 16.93 10.77
CA GLY A 420 -7.86 17.12 11.76
C GLY A 420 -6.71 16.11 11.63
N GLY A 421 -6.78 15.22 10.63
CA GLY A 421 -5.90 14.06 10.54
C GLY A 421 -4.81 14.12 9.49
N LEU A 422 -5.04 14.86 8.42
CA LEU A 422 -4.09 14.94 7.30
C LEU A 422 -3.25 16.21 7.34
N ASP A 423 -3.71 17.24 8.06
CA ASP A 423 -3.00 18.52 8.23
C ASP A 423 -2.18 18.55 9.54
N GLY A 424 -1.51 17.48 9.90
CA GLY A 424 -0.79 17.17 11.12
C GLY A 424 -0.16 18.29 11.92
#